data_995483d35a49dea5b5dd68f72f5897c3
#
_entry.id   995483d35a49dea5b5dd68f72f5897c3
#
_cell.length_a   1.000
_cell.length_b   1.000
_cell.length_c   1.000
_cell.angle_alpha   90.00
_cell.angle_beta   90.00
_cell.angle_gamma   90.00
#
_symmetry.space_group_name_H-M   'P 1'
#
loop_
_entity.id
_entity.type
_entity.pdbx_description
1 polymer ?
#
loop_
_entity_poly.entity_id
_entity_poly.type
_entity_poly.pdbx_seq_one_letter_code
_entity_poly.pdbx_strand_id
1 'polypeptide(L)'
;RFNLALSLHAANDKKRSEIMAINDSNNIEALAEALIYFHEKTGSRVTFEYIIFRDFNDSIEDAQELAIFCKNVPCKVNIIEYNPIDDARFQQADAIRVDDFKNFLESKNIIVNVRRSRGKDIDAACGQLANKNEQGKDSLKKIGS
;
A
#
# COMPACT_ATOMS: atom_id res chain seq x y z
N ARG A 1 -15.63 -7.78 -17.26
CA ARG A 1 -14.25 -7.43 -16.89
C ARG A 1 -14.18 -7.12 -15.41
N PHE A 2 -13.22 -7.69 -14.76
CA PHE A 2 -12.99 -7.44 -13.36
C PHE A 2 -11.99 -6.30 -13.19
N ASN A 3 -12.28 -5.41 -12.23
CA ASN A 3 -11.30 -4.45 -11.76
C ASN A 3 -10.72 -5.01 -10.47
N LEU A 4 -9.44 -5.29 -10.47
CA LEU A 4 -8.75 -5.78 -9.29
C LEU A 4 -8.28 -4.59 -8.47
N ALA A 5 -8.70 -4.52 -7.23
CA ALA A 5 -8.20 -3.53 -6.27
C ALA A 5 -7.22 -4.22 -5.33
N LEU A 6 -6.03 -3.67 -5.21
CA LEU A 6 -4.97 -4.25 -4.41
C LEU A 6 -4.42 -3.23 -3.42
N SER A 7 -4.41 -3.58 -2.14
CA SER A 7 -3.80 -2.76 -1.10
C SER A 7 -2.29 -2.93 -1.15
N LEU A 8 -1.58 -1.94 -1.66
CA LEU A 8 -0.14 -2.01 -1.85
C LEU A 8 0.64 -1.38 -0.69
N HIS A 9 0.35 -0.13 -0.36
CA HIS A 9 0.89 0.67 0.74
C HIS A 9 2.40 0.89 0.76
N ALA A 10 3.16 0.16 -0.02
CA ALA A 10 4.58 0.40 -0.27
C ALA A 10 5.01 -0.42 -1.48
N ALA A 11 5.95 0.09 -2.26
CA ALA A 11 6.47 -0.60 -3.42
C ALA A 11 7.90 -1.12 -3.17
N ASN A 12 8.20 -1.46 -1.93
CA ASN A 12 9.41 -2.18 -1.56
C ASN A 12 9.07 -3.18 -0.44
N ASP A 13 9.82 -4.27 -0.41
CA ASP A 13 9.53 -5.39 0.50
C ASP A 13 9.68 -5.00 1.97
N LYS A 14 10.68 -4.20 2.29
CA LYS A 14 10.95 -3.82 3.68
C LYS A 14 9.76 -3.08 4.30
N LYS A 15 9.30 -2.02 3.64
CA LYS A 15 8.19 -1.21 4.15
C LYS A 15 6.88 -1.96 4.08
N ARG A 16 6.67 -2.74 3.02
CA ARG A 16 5.45 -3.50 2.87
C ARG A 16 5.34 -4.58 3.95
N SER A 17 6.44 -5.23 4.29
CA SER A 17 6.47 -6.22 5.37
C SER A 17 6.22 -5.61 6.74
N GLU A 18 6.58 -4.35 6.95
CA GLU A 18 6.30 -3.65 8.21
C GLU A 18 4.80 -3.42 8.42
N ILE A 19 4.03 -3.30 7.33
CA ILE A 19 2.58 -3.07 7.39
C ILE A 19 1.81 -4.37 7.18
N MET A 20 2.24 -5.21 6.24
CA MET A 20 1.48 -6.36 5.76
C MET A 20 2.29 -7.64 5.87
N ALA A 21 1.87 -8.53 6.78
CA ALA A 21 2.52 -9.82 6.98
C ALA A 21 2.51 -10.68 5.70
N ILE A 22 1.52 -10.51 4.84
CA ILE A 22 1.40 -11.29 3.61
C ILE A 22 2.57 -11.08 2.67
N ASN A 23 3.30 -9.95 2.79
CA ASN A 23 4.47 -9.70 1.93
C ASN A 23 5.62 -10.67 2.23
N ASP A 24 5.66 -11.25 3.41
CA ASP A 24 6.68 -12.25 3.74
C ASP A 24 6.53 -13.51 2.90
N SER A 25 5.29 -13.83 2.50
CA SER A 25 5.00 -14.98 1.63
C SER A 25 5.00 -14.61 0.15
N ASN A 26 4.61 -13.37 -0.18
CA ASN A 26 4.50 -12.88 -1.56
C ASN A 26 5.16 -11.51 -1.67
N ASN A 27 6.45 -11.52 -2.02
CA ASN A 27 7.20 -10.27 -2.14
C ASN A 27 6.76 -9.44 -3.36
N ILE A 28 7.31 -8.24 -3.49
CA ILE A 28 6.98 -7.30 -4.57
C ILE A 28 7.22 -7.92 -5.95
N GLU A 29 8.29 -8.66 -6.12
CA GLU A 29 8.62 -9.30 -7.39
C GLU A 29 7.58 -10.38 -7.76
N ALA A 30 7.22 -11.23 -6.81
CA ALA A 30 6.20 -12.26 -7.01
C ALA A 30 4.84 -11.63 -7.29
N LEU A 31 4.53 -10.52 -6.60
CA LEU A 31 3.30 -9.80 -6.82
C LEU A 31 3.24 -9.21 -8.23
N ALA A 32 4.34 -8.63 -8.70
CA ALA A 32 4.43 -8.10 -10.06
C ALA A 32 4.18 -9.19 -11.10
N GLU A 33 4.79 -10.35 -10.93
CA GLU A 33 4.60 -11.49 -11.83
C GLU A 33 3.14 -11.95 -11.86
N ALA A 34 2.52 -12.05 -10.70
CA ALA A 34 1.12 -12.43 -10.58
C ALA A 34 0.19 -11.42 -11.27
N LEU A 35 0.47 -10.13 -11.13
CA LEU A 35 -0.32 -9.07 -11.75
C LEU A 35 -0.16 -9.06 -13.27
N ILE A 36 1.04 -9.28 -13.78
CA ILE A 36 1.29 -9.39 -15.22
C ILE A 36 0.50 -10.57 -15.78
N TYR A 37 0.56 -11.72 -15.13
CA TYR A 37 -0.20 -12.90 -15.52
C TYR A 37 -1.71 -12.62 -15.52
N PHE A 38 -2.21 -12.00 -14.45
CA PHE A 38 -3.63 -11.64 -14.33
C PHE A 38 -4.07 -10.73 -15.48
N HIS A 39 -3.28 -9.71 -15.77
CA HIS A 39 -3.60 -8.80 -16.87
C HIS A 39 -3.59 -9.49 -18.23
N GLU A 40 -2.59 -10.36 -18.48
CA GLU A 40 -2.51 -11.10 -19.74
C GLU A 40 -3.72 -12.02 -19.94
N LYS A 41 -4.23 -12.61 -18.86
CA LYS A 41 -5.36 -13.54 -18.95
C LYS A 41 -6.72 -12.86 -18.99
N THR A 42 -6.89 -11.72 -18.34
CA THR A 42 -8.20 -11.07 -18.19
C THR A 42 -8.32 -9.76 -18.95
N GLY A 43 -7.22 -9.12 -19.33
CA GLY A 43 -7.22 -7.77 -19.88
C GLY A 43 -7.65 -6.70 -18.89
N SER A 44 -7.78 -7.04 -17.63
CA SER A 44 -8.30 -6.13 -16.59
C SER A 44 -7.22 -5.19 -16.07
N ARG A 45 -7.64 -3.97 -15.71
CA ARG A 45 -6.77 -3.00 -15.08
C ARG A 45 -6.72 -3.27 -13.59
N VAL A 46 -5.62 -2.82 -12.96
CA VAL A 46 -5.43 -2.94 -11.52
C VAL A 46 -5.53 -1.56 -10.89
N THR A 47 -6.18 -1.48 -9.75
CA THR A 47 -6.19 -0.27 -8.92
C THR A 47 -5.36 -0.55 -7.68
N PHE A 48 -4.29 0.22 -7.49
CA PHE A 48 -3.48 0.12 -6.27
C PHE A 48 -4.03 1.09 -5.23
N GLU A 49 -4.34 0.59 -4.07
CA GLU A 49 -4.72 1.41 -2.93
C GLU A 49 -3.48 1.63 -2.07
N TYR A 50 -3.19 2.88 -1.74
CA TYR A 50 -1.99 3.31 -1.06
C TYR A 50 -2.35 4.28 0.06
N ILE A 51 -2.36 3.79 1.29
CA ILE A 51 -2.58 4.64 2.46
C ILE A 51 -1.26 5.34 2.75
N ILE A 52 -1.26 6.67 2.70
CA ILE A 52 -0.05 7.45 2.89
C ILE A 52 0.09 7.88 4.36
N PHE A 53 1.23 7.55 4.96
CA PHE A 53 1.54 7.85 6.36
C PHE A 53 2.75 8.77 6.44
N ARG A 54 2.72 9.68 7.42
CA ARG A 54 3.83 10.61 7.65
C ARG A 54 5.12 9.86 7.97
N ASP A 55 6.20 10.27 7.30
CA ASP A 55 7.58 9.79 7.52
C ASP A 55 7.74 8.27 7.41
N PHE A 56 6.79 7.60 6.78
CA PHE A 56 6.89 6.17 6.52
C PHE A 56 6.96 5.87 5.03
N ASN A 57 5.93 6.28 4.29
CA ASN A 57 5.81 5.96 2.86
C ASN A 57 5.40 7.17 2.01
N ASP A 58 5.70 8.37 2.48
CA ASP A 58 5.29 9.64 1.85
C ASP A 58 6.43 10.39 1.15
N SER A 59 7.60 9.78 1.00
CA SER A 59 8.75 10.42 0.38
C SER A 59 8.70 10.33 -1.15
N ILE A 60 9.52 11.13 -1.82
CA ILE A 60 9.67 11.09 -3.28
C ILE A 60 10.27 9.74 -3.71
N GLU A 61 11.17 9.19 -2.90
CA GLU A 61 11.74 7.87 -3.15
C GLU A 61 10.65 6.79 -3.15
N ASP A 62 9.70 6.88 -2.24
CA ASP A 62 8.54 5.99 -2.21
C ASP A 62 7.69 6.15 -3.48
N ALA A 63 7.50 7.39 -3.93
CA ALA A 63 6.77 7.65 -5.17
C ALA A 63 7.50 7.09 -6.39
N GLN A 64 8.83 7.21 -6.42
CA GLN A 64 9.66 6.66 -7.49
C GLN A 64 9.52 5.14 -7.58
N GLU A 65 9.59 4.46 -6.44
CA GLU A 65 9.43 3.01 -6.36
C GLU A 65 8.04 2.59 -6.83
N LEU A 66 7.02 3.32 -6.41
CA LEU A 66 5.64 3.05 -6.85
C LEU A 66 5.49 3.25 -8.35
N ALA A 67 6.07 4.30 -8.91
CA ALA A 67 6.02 4.56 -10.35
C ALA A 67 6.68 3.43 -11.14
N ILE A 68 7.80 2.91 -10.66
CA ILE A 68 8.48 1.78 -11.28
C ILE A 68 7.59 0.53 -11.22
N PHE A 69 6.98 0.27 -10.08
CA PHE A 69 6.09 -0.87 -9.92
C PHE A 69 4.87 -0.79 -10.85
N CYS A 70 4.32 0.41 -11.02
CA CYS A 70 3.16 0.65 -11.89
C CYS A 70 3.44 0.38 -13.37
N LYS A 71 4.70 0.29 -13.78
CA LYS A 71 5.05 -0.04 -15.16
C LYS A 71 4.75 -1.48 -15.53
N ASN A 72 4.56 -2.35 -14.56
CA ASN A 72 4.33 -3.78 -14.80
C ASN A 72 2.99 -4.06 -15.46
N VAL A 73 1.95 -3.30 -15.13
CA VAL A 73 0.60 -3.52 -15.66
C VAL A 73 -0.12 -2.17 -15.81
N PRO A 74 -1.11 -2.09 -16.71
CA PRO A 74 -1.99 -0.92 -16.74
C PRO A 74 -2.73 -0.78 -15.41
N CYS A 75 -2.56 0.35 -14.75
CA CYS A 75 -3.07 0.55 -13.40
C CYS A 75 -3.40 2.00 -13.13
N LYS A 76 -4.10 2.22 -12.03
CA LYS A 76 -4.28 3.53 -11.43
C LYS A 76 -4.01 3.42 -9.93
N VAL A 77 -3.75 4.56 -9.30
CA VAL A 77 -3.41 4.61 -7.88
C VAL A 77 -4.46 5.44 -7.14
N ASN A 78 -5.01 4.89 -6.10
CA ASN A 78 -5.84 5.63 -5.15
C ASN A 78 -4.99 5.90 -3.91
N ILE A 79 -4.62 7.16 -3.70
CA ILE A 79 -3.93 7.58 -2.49
C ILE A 79 -5.00 7.86 -1.44
N ILE A 80 -4.90 7.21 -0.31
CA ILE A 80 -5.84 7.36 0.80
C ILE A 80 -5.14 8.15 1.89
N GLU A 81 -5.62 9.36 2.17
CA GLU A 81 -5.07 10.18 3.24
C GLU A 81 -5.49 9.60 4.59
N TYR A 82 -4.49 9.39 5.44
CA TYR A 82 -4.69 8.83 6.76
C TYR A 82 -5.01 9.96 7.75
N ASN A 83 -6.17 9.88 8.40
CA ASN A 83 -6.55 10.77 9.50
C ASN A 83 -6.53 9.96 10.79
N PRO A 84 -5.49 10.12 11.63
CA PRO A 84 -5.40 9.34 12.85
C PRO A 84 -6.48 9.73 13.86
N ILE A 85 -6.90 8.74 14.64
CA ILE A 85 -7.64 8.94 15.87
C ILE A 85 -6.61 8.94 17.01
N ASP A 86 -7.01 9.31 18.21
CA ASP A 86 -6.13 9.37 19.36
C ASP A 86 -5.24 8.13 19.50
N ASP A 87 -3.98 8.33 19.85
CA ASP A 87 -2.96 7.29 20.09
C ASP A 87 -2.68 6.38 18.89
N ALA A 88 -2.88 6.88 17.67
CA ALA A 88 -2.60 6.12 16.48
C ALA A 88 -1.09 5.88 16.30
N ARG A 89 -0.72 4.69 15.83
CA ARG A 89 0.67 4.30 15.56
C ARG A 89 1.29 5.15 14.45
N PHE A 90 0.50 5.50 13.44
CA PHE A 90 0.95 6.28 12.30
C PHE A 90 0.37 7.68 12.37
N GLN A 91 1.03 8.61 11.69
CA GLN A 91 0.63 10.02 11.64
C GLN A 91 0.15 10.40 10.25
N GLN A 92 -0.66 11.44 10.19
CA GLN A 92 -1.14 11.99 8.94
C GLN A 92 0.01 12.65 8.19
N ALA A 93 0.16 12.32 6.89
CA ALA A 93 1.16 12.95 6.04
C ALA A 93 0.81 14.42 5.79
N ASP A 94 1.84 15.27 5.63
CA ASP A 94 1.63 16.68 5.32
C ASP A 94 0.99 16.83 3.93
N ALA A 95 0.06 17.78 3.81
CA ALA A 95 -0.65 18.02 2.55
C ALA A 95 0.32 18.30 1.40
N ILE A 96 1.41 19.03 1.66
CA ILE A 96 2.43 19.33 0.65
C ILE A 96 3.09 18.05 0.17
N ARG A 97 3.42 17.13 1.07
CA ARG A 97 4.01 15.84 0.70
C ARG A 97 3.07 14.98 -0.11
N VAL A 98 1.79 14.97 0.26
CA VAL A 98 0.76 14.24 -0.50
C VAL A 98 0.65 14.80 -1.92
N ASP A 99 0.62 16.12 -2.05
CA ASP A 99 0.56 16.77 -3.37
C ASP A 99 1.81 16.49 -4.21
N ASP A 100 2.98 16.55 -3.61
CA ASP A 100 4.24 16.26 -4.31
C ASP A 100 4.29 14.80 -4.76
N PHE A 101 3.85 13.88 -3.92
CA PHE A 101 3.75 12.46 -4.22
C PHE A 101 2.82 12.21 -5.41
N LYS A 102 1.62 12.80 -5.36
CA LYS A 102 0.64 12.73 -6.42
C LYS A 102 1.18 13.31 -7.72
N ASN A 103 1.74 14.52 -7.67
CA ASN A 103 2.25 15.20 -8.85
C ASN A 103 3.39 14.42 -9.50
N PHE A 104 4.25 13.80 -8.70
CA PHE A 104 5.31 12.96 -9.23
C PHE A 104 4.74 11.78 -10.03
N LEU A 105 3.76 11.07 -9.47
CA LEU A 105 3.12 9.95 -10.15
C LEU A 105 2.41 10.39 -11.44
N GLU A 106 1.72 11.52 -11.39
CA GLU A 106 1.05 12.06 -12.57
C GLU A 106 2.05 12.46 -13.66
N SER A 107 3.23 12.93 -13.26
CA SER A 107 4.31 13.25 -14.22
C SER A 107 4.82 12.00 -14.97
N LYS A 108 4.57 10.83 -14.41
CA LYS A 108 4.91 9.54 -15.02
C LYS A 108 3.72 8.91 -15.76
N ASN A 109 2.70 9.70 -16.05
CA ASN A 109 1.49 9.28 -16.76
C ASN A 109 0.67 8.23 -15.99
N ILE A 110 0.71 8.27 -14.68
CA ILE A 110 -0.08 7.41 -13.82
C ILE A 110 -1.32 8.18 -13.39
N ILE A 111 -2.49 7.54 -13.50
CA ILE A 111 -3.75 8.13 -13.04
C ILE A 111 -3.79 8.00 -11.53
N VAL A 112 -3.94 9.14 -10.84
CA VAL A 112 -3.94 9.18 -9.38
C VAL A 112 -5.20 9.88 -8.89
N ASN A 113 -5.89 9.24 -7.96
CA ASN A 113 -6.98 9.84 -7.22
C ASN A 113 -6.60 9.91 -5.74
N VAL A 114 -6.88 11.04 -5.12
CA VAL A 114 -6.64 11.21 -3.69
C VAL A 114 -7.99 11.28 -2.99
N ARG A 115 -8.16 10.47 -1.98
CA ARG A 115 -9.37 10.50 -1.17
C ARG A 115 -9.02 10.51 0.31
N ARG A 116 -9.90 11.10 1.10
CA ARG A 116 -9.80 11.04 2.55
C ARG A 116 -10.62 9.87 3.04
N SER A 117 -10.02 9.09 3.92
CA SER A 117 -10.74 8.04 4.61
C SER A 117 -11.00 8.48 6.05
N ARG A 118 -12.09 8.00 6.61
CA ARG A 118 -12.34 8.22 8.03
C ARG A 118 -11.25 7.51 8.82
N GLY A 119 -10.56 8.27 9.69
CA GLY A 119 -9.47 7.70 10.47
C GLY A 119 -9.85 6.45 11.23
N LYS A 120 -11.10 6.39 11.70
CA LYS A 120 -11.63 5.25 12.41
C LYS A 120 -11.54 3.95 11.59
N ASP A 121 -11.92 4.01 10.31
CA ASP A 121 -11.91 2.83 9.45
C ASP A 121 -10.49 2.38 9.13
N ILE A 122 -9.60 3.35 8.87
CA ILE A 122 -8.19 3.05 8.58
C ILE A 122 -7.50 2.52 9.82
N ASP A 123 -7.69 3.15 10.97
CA ASP A 123 -7.07 2.72 12.22
C ASP A 123 -7.53 1.32 12.60
N ALA A 124 -8.80 1.01 12.41
CA ALA A 124 -9.31 -0.34 12.64
C ALA A 124 -8.64 -1.35 11.72
N ALA A 125 -8.50 -1.04 10.42
CA ALA A 125 -7.83 -1.92 9.46
C ALA A 125 -6.35 -2.09 9.79
N CYS A 126 -5.64 -0.99 10.09
CA CYS A 126 -4.23 -1.04 10.49
C CYS A 126 -4.05 -1.75 11.82
N GLY A 127 -4.95 -1.51 12.77
CA GLY A 127 -4.97 -2.19 14.05
C GLY A 127 -5.17 -3.69 13.90
N GLN A 128 -6.09 -4.09 13.05
CA GLN A 128 -6.31 -5.51 12.77
C GLN A 128 -5.09 -6.17 12.13
N LEU A 129 -4.44 -5.50 11.19
CA LEU A 129 -3.23 -6.02 10.56
C LEU A 129 -2.11 -6.16 11.58
N ALA A 130 -1.90 -5.14 12.42
CA ALA A 130 -0.90 -5.19 13.48
C ALA A 130 -1.22 -6.28 14.50
N ASN A 131 -2.48 -6.39 14.90
CA ASN A 131 -2.92 -7.42 15.85
C ASN A 131 -2.78 -8.82 15.27
N LYS A 132 -3.10 -9.02 14.00
CA LYS A 132 -2.89 -10.29 13.34
C LYS A 132 -1.42 -10.67 13.31
N ASN A 133 -0.53 -9.71 13.07
CA ASN A 133 0.91 -9.93 13.08
C ASN A 133 1.38 -10.32 14.48
N GLU A 134 0.92 -9.61 15.50
CA GLU A 134 1.26 -9.92 16.89
C GLU A 134 0.69 -11.26 17.31
N GLN A 135 -0.56 -11.53 16.99
CA GLN A 135 -1.19 -12.82 17.27
C GLN A 135 -0.50 -13.95 16.53
N GLY A 136 -0.09 -13.72 15.29
CA GLY A 136 0.66 -14.68 14.51
C GLY A 136 2.01 -14.99 15.17
N LYS A 137 2.72 -13.98 15.62
CA LYS A 137 3.99 -14.15 16.34
C LYS A 137 3.80 -14.87 17.66
N ASP A 138 2.77 -14.50 18.41
CA ASP A 138 2.45 -15.14 19.68
C ASP A 138 2.03 -16.60 19.49
N SER A 139 1.24 -16.87 18.47
CA SER A 139 0.84 -18.23 18.13
C SER A 139 2.03 -19.08 17.73
N LEU A 140 2.96 -18.53 16.96
CA LEU A 140 4.20 -19.20 16.57
C LEU A 140 5.09 -19.46 17.79
N LYS A 141 5.18 -18.50 18.71
CA LYS A 141 5.92 -18.69 19.97
C LYS A 141 5.29 -19.77 20.82
N LYS A 142 3.97 -19.82 20.92
CA LYS A 142 3.26 -20.85 21.68
C LYS A 142 3.42 -22.23 21.06
N ILE A 143 3.46 -22.31 19.75
CA ILE A 143 3.64 -23.58 19.03
C ILE A 143 5.11 -24.00 19.05
N GLY A 144 6.03 -23.02 18.99
CA GLY A 144 7.47 -23.26 18.96
C GLY A 144 8.12 -23.43 20.32
N SER A 145 7.37 -23.27 21.39
CA SER A 145 7.90 -23.43 22.75
C SER A 145 7.40 -24.76 23.37
#